data_029d7b73e8aeb96c151557d39a46c62c
#
_entry.id   029d7b73e8aeb96c151557d39a46c62c
#
_cell.length_a   1.000
_cell.length_b   1.000
_cell.length_c   1.000
_cell.angle_alpha   90.00
_cell.angle_beta   90.00
_cell.angle_gamma   90.00
#
_symmetry.space_group_name_H-M   'P 1'
#
loop_
_entity.id
_entity.type
_entity.pdbx_description
1 polymer ?
#
loop_
_entity_poly.entity_id
_entity_poly.type
_entity_poly.pdbx_seq_one_letter_code
_entity_poly.pdbx_strand_id
1 'polypeptide(L)'
;IIEKYQSYGDLRPNVVHFCELLAEEENIAYSDTTVRKLLYQAGFLSPKTQRATKRRLKQEAKQKKREAEKRGSKLPTASNFLEEPDKAHPSRARKKFKGELIQMDASQFPWFGQQETHLHVAIDDASGDIVGVYFDTQETLNGYYHVLEQILEVQGIPFQFLTDKRTVFTYASSQSKKIEEDTFTQFGYACHQLGIAIETSSIPQAKGRVERLNQTLQSRLPIDLQRNQITSISQANRYLKRWIKRFNKQFGGLASESVFEKAPKPAQRNLLLARISE
;
A
#
# COMPACT_ATOMS: atom_id res chain seq x y z
N ILE A 1 -2.40 7.81 29.87
CA ILE A 1 -1.61 7.27 28.74
C ILE A 1 -1.79 5.76 28.63
N ILE A 2 -1.48 5.01 29.70
CA ILE A 2 -1.55 3.53 29.67
C ILE A 2 -2.99 3.05 29.45
N GLU A 3 -3.95 3.55 30.22
CA GLU A 3 -5.38 3.22 30.09
C GLU A 3 -5.89 3.55 28.67
N LYS A 4 -5.53 4.71 28.15
CA LYS A 4 -5.87 5.11 26.77
C LYS A 4 -5.27 4.15 25.73
N TYR A 5 -4.02 3.71 25.94
CA TYR A 5 -3.41 2.72 25.03
C TYR A 5 -4.10 1.35 25.11
N GLN A 6 -4.55 0.95 26.28
CA GLN A 6 -5.31 -0.29 26.50
C GLN A 6 -6.70 -0.25 25.84
N SER A 7 -7.36 0.93 25.83
CA SER A 7 -8.69 1.09 25.24
C SER A 7 -8.76 0.77 23.75
N TYR A 8 -7.64 0.78 23.02
CA TYR A 8 -7.57 0.36 21.63
C TYR A 8 -7.64 -1.18 21.43
N GLY A 9 -7.60 -1.98 22.50
CA GLY A 9 -7.72 -3.44 22.43
C GLY A 9 -6.66 -4.07 21.55
N ASP A 10 -7.08 -4.86 20.55
CA ASP A 10 -6.17 -5.54 19.61
C ASP A 10 -5.64 -4.62 18.49
N LEU A 11 -6.32 -3.52 18.20
CA LEU A 11 -5.94 -2.52 17.18
C LEU A 11 -5.01 -1.44 17.76
N ARG A 12 -4.01 -1.83 18.52
CA ARG A 12 -3.08 -0.88 19.16
C ARG A 12 -2.30 -0.07 18.13
N PRO A 13 -2.30 1.27 18.25
CA PRO A 13 -1.50 2.13 17.39
C PRO A 13 0.00 1.90 17.62
N ASN A 14 0.80 2.16 16.59
CA ASN A 14 2.23 2.30 16.81
C ASN A 14 2.50 3.56 17.66
N VAL A 15 3.67 3.62 18.33
CA VAL A 15 3.97 4.67 19.31
C VAL A 15 3.86 6.07 18.72
N VAL A 16 4.34 6.30 17.51
CA VAL A 16 4.27 7.62 16.85
C VAL A 16 2.83 8.02 16.61
N HIS A 17 2.02 7.13 16.04
CA HIS A 17 0.59 7.38 15.84
C HIS A 17 -0.14 7.60 17.17
N PHE A 18 0.23 6.86 18.21
CA PHE A 18 -0.36 7.05 19.54
C PHE A 18 -0.03 8.43 20.15
N CYS A 19 1.19 8.92 19.94
CA CYS A 19 1.54 10.29 20.35
C CYS A 19 0.70 11.35 19.65
N GLU A 20 0.45 11.17 18.35
CA GLU A 20 -0.44 12.05 17.59
C GLU A 20 -1.88 12.03 18.15
N LEU A 21 -2.39 10.82 18.44
CA LEU A 21 -3.72 10.65 19.03
C LEU A 21 -3.83 11.26 20.42
N LEU A 22 -2.81 11.15 21.26
CA LEU A 22 -2.75 11.80 22.57
C LEU A 22 -2.77 13.33 22.45
N ALA A 23 -2.04 13.87 21.48
CA ALA A 23 -2.04 15.31 21.23
C ALA A 23 -3.40 15.81 20.72
N GLU A 24 -4.03 15.06 19.80
CA GLU A 24 -5.34 15.42 19.21
C GLU A 24 -6.51 15.30 20.20
N GLU A 25 -6.54 14.24 21.01
CA GLU A 25 -7.71 13.91 21.83
C GLU A 25 -7.58 14.36 23.28
N GLU A 26 -6.38 14.28 23.85
CA GLU A 26 -6.14 14.55 25.27
C GLU A 26 -5.33 15.82 25.49
N ASN A 27 -4.92 16.50 24.41
CA ASN A 27 -4.02 17.65 24.46
C ASN A 27 -2.70 17.35 25.20
N ILE A 28 -2.21 16.10 25.11
CA ILE A 28 -0.99 15.62 25.74
C ILE A 28 0.11 15.52 24.68
N ALA A 29 1.13 16.37 24.79
CA ALA A 29 2.28 16.40 23.88
C ALA A 29 3.53 15.82 24.54
N TYR A 30 3.74 14.51 24.43
CA TYR A 30 4.99 13.85 24.83
C TYR A 30 5.77 13.35 23.62
N SER A 31 7.10 13.26 23.78
CA SER A 31 7.94 12.65 22.76
C SER A 31 7.63 11.15 22.62
N ASP A 32 7.81 10.60 21.40
CA ASP A 32 7.66 9.16 21.15
C ASP A 32 8.58 8.31 22.03
N THR A 33 9.76 8.83 22.39
CA THR A 33 10.71 8.18 23.28
C THR A 33 10.15 8.07 24.71
N THR A 34 9.51 9.12 25.20
CA THR A 34 8.90 9.13 26.55
C THR A 34 7.72 8.15 26.61
N VAL A 35 6.81 8.25 25.63
CA VAL A 35 5.64 7.37 25.53
C VAL A 35 6.08 5.90 25.42
N ARG A 36 7.11 5.62 24.61
CA ARG A 36 7.67 4.27 24.46
C ARG A 36 8.20 3.70 25.76
N LYS A 37 8.93 4.51 26.56
CA LYS A 37 9.43 4.08 27.86
C LYS A 37 8.29 3.74 28.82
N LEU A 38 7.27 4.60 28.90
CA LEU A 38 6.09 4.37 29.75
C LEU A 38 5.35 3.08 29.35
N LEU A 39 5.13 2.87 28.06
CA LEU A 39 4.49 1.66 27.57
C LEU A 39 5.32 0.40 27.86
N TYR A 40 6.66 0.46 27.71
CA TYR A 40 7.53 -0.67 28.03
C TYR A 40 7.55 -0.99 29.53
N GLN A 41 7.58 0.03 30.40
CA GLN A 41 7.47 -0.16 31.85
C GLN A 41 6.16 -0.80 32.26
N ALA A 42 5.08 -0.51 31.53
CA ALA A 42 3.76 -1.14 31.71
C ALA A 42 3.61 -2.50 30.99
N GLY A 43 4.69 -3.06 30.43
CA GLY A 43 4.67 -4.37 29.76
C GLY A 43 4.15 -4.38 28.32
N PHE A 44 3.92 -3.20 27.72
CA PHE A 44 3.44 -3.12 26.32
C PHE A 44 4.60 -3.00 25.33
N LEU A 45 4.71 -3.98 24.45
CA LEU A 45 5.60 -3.92 23.29
C LEU A 45 4.88 -3.28 22.10
N SER A 46 5.60 -2.48 21.31
CA SER A 46 5.02 -1.92 20.09
C SER A 46 4.58 -3.03 19.13
N PRO A 47 3.52 -2.84 18.31
CA PRO A 47 3.08 -3.84 17.34
C PRO A 47 4.18 -4.30 16.39
N LYS A 48 5.10 -3.42 16.02
CA LYS A 48 6.26 -3.75 15.19
C LYS A 48 7.22 -4.71 15.91
N THR A 49 7.51 -4.46 17.17
CA THR A 49 8.38 -5.32 18.00
C THR A 49 7.72 -6.69 18.23
N GLN A 50 6.42 -6.73 18.49
CA GLN A 50 5.67 -7.98 18.63
C GLN A 50 5.70 -8.82 17.34
N ARG A 51 5.50 -8.18 16.17
CA ARG A 51 5.58 -8.87 14.87
C ARG A 51 6.98 -9.41 14.61
N ALA A 52 8.04 -8.64 14.92
CA ALA A 52 9.42 -9.08 14.78
C ALA A 52 9.72 -10.28 15.69
N THR A 53 9.28 -10.24 16.94
CA THR A 53 9.44 -11.35 17.90
C THR A 53 8.69 -12.60 17.44
N LYS A 54 7.42 -12.47 17.03
CA LYS A 54 6.62 -13.57 16.48
C LYS A 54 7.28 -14.19 15.23
N ARG A 55 7.81 -13.35 14.34
CA ARG A 55 8.50 -13.81 13.13
C ARG A 55 9.77 -14.59 13.48
N ARG A 56 10.57 -14.09 14.43
CA ARG A 56 11.78 -14.78 14.93
C ARG A 56 11.43 -16.13 15.53
N LEU A 57 10.46 -16.18 16.43
CA LEU A 57 10.02 -17.45 17.05
C LEU A 57 9.51 -18.46 16.00
N LYS A 58 8.78 -17.98 14.98
CA LYS A 58 8.32 -18.83 13.87
C LYS A 58 9.47 -19.36 13.03
N GLN A 59 10.50 -18.55 12.80
CA GLN A 59 11.70 -18.98 12.09
C GLN A 59 12.50 -20.00 12.90
N GLU A 60 12.71 -19.75 14.21
CA GLU A 60 13.39 -20.68 15.13
C GLU A 60 12.65 -22.02 15.21
N ALA A 61 11.31 -22.01 15.30
CA ALA A 61 10.51 -23.22 15.29
C ALA A 61 10.63 -23.99 13.96
N LYS A 62 10.63 -23.27 12.82
CA LYS A 62 10.80 -23.88 11.50
C LYS A 62 12.21 -24.47 11.33
N GLN A 63 13.22 -23.80 11.87
CA GLN A 63 14.60 -24.29 11.85
C GLN A 63 14.75 -25.54 12.71
N LYS A 64 14.24 -25.53 13.94
CA LYS A 64 14.20 -26.73 14.82
C LYS A 64 13.51 -27.90 14.18
N LYS A 65 12.39 -27.67 13.49
CA LYS A 65 11.67 -28.73 12.76
C LYS A 65 12.52 -29.30 11.62
N ARG A 66 13.18 -28.45 10.83
CA ARG A 66 14.10 -28.88 9.76
C ARG A 66 15.31 -29.64 10.30
N GLU A 67 15.86 -29.24 11.44
CA GLU A 67 16.97 -29.93 12.10
C GLU A 67 16.53 -31.29 12.66
N ALA A 68 15.32 -31.38 13.21
CA ALA A 68 14.74 -32.66 13.67
C ALA A 68 14.48 -33.61 12.50
N GLU A 69 13.97 -33.11 11.38
CA GLU A 69 13.79 -33.87 10.13
C GLU A 69 15.12 -34.34 9.53
N LYS A 70 16.18 -33.53 9.61
CA LYS A 70 17.53 -33.88 9.14
C LYS A 70 18.21 -34.93 10.03
N ARG A 71 17.90 -35.00 11.32
CA ARG A 71 18.44 -36.04 12.21
C ARG A 71 17.89 -37.44 11.93
N GLY A 72 16.77 -37.53 11.19
CA GLY A 72 16.17 -38.80 10.75
C GLY A 72 16.57 -39.25 9.35
N SER A 73 17.32 -38.47 8.58
CA SER A 73 17.67 -38.76 7.19
C SER A 73 19.20 -38.82 6.98
N LYS A 74 19.64 -39.82 6.20
CA LYS A 74 21.04 -40.07 5.85
C LYS A 74 21.73 -38.85 5.21
N LEU A 75 23.01 -38.68 5.53
CA LEU A 75 24.02 -37.71 5.09
C LEU A 75 23.67 -36.81 3.89
N PRO A 76 23.85 -35.48 4.04
CA PRO A 76 23.67 -34.52 2.94
C PRO A 76 24.84 -34.57 1.97
N THR A 77 24.52 -34.63 0.69
CA THR A 77 25.46 -34.44 -0.41
C THR A 77 25.98 -33.00 -0.41
N ALA A 78 27.26 -32.78 -0.70
CA ALA A 78 27.99 -31.52 -0.60
C ALA A 78 27.49 -30.35 -1.50
N SER A 79 26.40 -30.52 -2.24
CA SER A 79 25.87 -29.52 -3.20
C SER A 79 24.93 -28.47 -2.59
N ASN A 80 24.58 -28.54 -1.29
CA ASN A 80 23.59 -27.65 -0.68
C ASN A 80 24.18 -26.46 0.12
N PHE A 81 25.47 -26.18 -0.04
CA PHE A 81 26.15 -25.11 0.72
C PHE A 81 26.29 -23.77 -0.01
N LEU A 82 25.76 -23.62 -1.20
CA LEU A 82 25.82 -22.37 -1.97
C LEU A 82 24.41 -21.85 -2.29
N GLU A 83 23.56 -21.65 -1.29
CA GLU A 83 22.53 -20.62 -1.43
C GLU A 83 23.25 -19.27 -1.40
N GLU A 84 23.42 -18.66 -2.58
CA GLU A 84 23.88 -17.28 -2.67
C GLU A 84 22.99 -16.42 -1.76
N PRO A 85 23.60 -15.53 -0.93
CA PRO A 85 22.80 -14.59 -0.16
C PRO A 85 21.96 -13.79 -1.13
N ASP A 86 20.65 -13.68 -0.83
CA ASP A 86 19.71 -12.84 -1.59
C ASP A 86 20.42 -11.52 -1.93
N LYS A 87 20.71 -11.33 -3.22
CA LYS A 87 21.38 -10.11 -3.69
C LYS A 87 20.48 -8.95 -3.29
N ALA A 88 20.92 -8.16 -2.33
CA ALA A 88 20.25 -6.94 -1.93
C ALA A 88 20.13 -6.03 -3.15
N HIS A 89 18.97 -6.02 -3.80
CA HIS A 89 18.73 -5.12 -4.91
C HIS A 89 18.75 -3.68 -4.40
N PRO A 90 19.56 -2.79 -4.98
CA PRO A 90 19.61 -1.39 -4.55
C PRO A 90 18.22 -0.77 -4.70
N SER A 91 17.81 0.02 -3.70
CA SER A 91 16.54 0.74 -3.78
C SER A 91 16.60 1.74 -4.94
N ARG A 92 15.58 1.73 -5.79
CA ARG A 92 15.46 2.69 -6.90
C ARG A 92 15.39 4.13 -6.35
N ALA A 93 16.14 5.06 -6.94
CA ALA A 93 16.05 6.47 -6.62
C ALA A 93 14.63 7.01 -6.87
N ARG A 94 14.22 8.06 -6.15
CA ARG A 94 12.95 8.75 -6.42
C ARG A 94 12.99 9.42 -7.79
N LYS A 95 11.82 9.50 -8.42
CA LYS A 95 11.62 10.39 -9.56
C LYS A 95 11.75 11.85 -9.13
N LYS A 96 12.08 12.72 -10.07
CA LYS A 96 12.35 14.12 -9.77
C LYS A 96 11.07 14.95 -9.75
N PHE A 97 10.13 14.67 -10.65
CA PHE A 97 8.95 15.48 -10.88
C PHE A 97 7.68 14.76 -10.41
N LYS A 98 6.74 15.51 -9.83
CA LYS A 98 5.38 15.02 -9.54
C LYS A 98 4.70 14.57 -10.83
N GLY A 99 4.00 13.43 -10.79
CA GLY A 99 3.31 12.88 -11.96
C GLY A 99 4.20 12.11 -12.93
N GLU A 100 5.53 12.10 -12.75
CA GLU A 100 6.44 11.34 -13.61
C GLU A 100 6.22 9.83 -13.47
N LEU A 101 5.96 9.36 -12.26
CA LEU A 101 5.66 7.96 -11.98
C LEU A 101 4.72 7.82 -10.81
N ILE A 102 3.60 7.17 -11.05
CA ILE A 102 2.62 6.79 -10.03
C ILE A 102 2.70 5.30 -9.81
N GLN A 103 2.97 4.85 -8.59
CA GLN A 103 2.90 3.44 -8.21
C GLN A 103 1.49 3.11 -7.75
N MET A 104 0.90 2.04 -8.31
CA MET A 104 -0.44 1.56 -7.96
C MET A 104 -0.37 0.14 -7.41
N ASP A 105 -1.18 -0.13 -6.40
CA ASP A 105 -1.29 -1.45 -5.79
C ASP A 105 -2.64 -1.59 -5.07
N ALA A 106 -3.05 -2.85 -4.79
CA ALA A 106 -4.20 -3.13 -3.96
C ALA A 106 -3.78 -3.97 -2.75
N SER A 107 -4.16 -3.53 -1.57
CA SER A 107 -3.80 -4.17 -0.31
C SER A 107 -5.01 -4.83 0.32
N GLN A 108 -4.99 -6.17 0.42
CA GLN A 108 -5.94 -6.96 1.17
C GLN A 108 -5.61 -6.90 2.66
N PHE A 109 -6.61 -6.57 3.49
CA PHE A 109 -6.44 -6.46 4.93
C PHE A 109 -7.82 -6.41 5.62
N PRO A 110 -7.96 -6.82 6.91
CA PRO A 110 -9.18 -6.63 7.68
C PRO A 110 -9.34 -5.17 8.13
N TRP A 111 -9.66 -4.29 7.17
CA TRP A 111 -9.74 -2.84 7.40
C TRP A 111 -10.86 -2.43 8.36
N PHE A 112 -11.95 -3.20 8.37
CA PHE A 112 -13.17 -2.96 9.15
C PHE A 112 -13.41 -4.03 10.23
N GLY A 113 -12.35 -4.60 10.80
CA GLY A 113 -12.43 -5.65 11.81
C GLY A 113 -12.05 -7.02 11.26
N GLN A 114 -12.98 -7.99 11.18
CA GLN A 114 -12.65 -9.37 10.79
C GLN A 114 -12.74 -9.63 9.28
N GLN A 115 -13.59 -8.88 8.57
CA GLN A 115 -13.79 -9.07 7.14
C GLN A 115 -12.66 -8.43 6.34
N GLU A 116 -12.01 -9.23 5.50
CA GLU A 116 -11.00 -8.74 4.57
C GLU A 116 -11.65 -7.98 3.43
N THR A 117 -11.11 -6.80 3.15
CA THR A 117 -11.47 -5.95 2.01
C THR A 117 -10.21 -5.44 1.34
N HIS A 118 -10.32 -4.86 0.16
CA HIS A 118 -9.18 -4.38 -0.61
C HIS A 118 -9.15 -2.85 -0.63
N LEU A 119 -7.98 -2.30 -0.38
CA LEU A 119 -7.70 -0.88 -0.55
C LEU A 119 -6.82 -0.69 -1.78
N HIS A 120 -7.40 -0.14 -2.84
CA HIS A 120 -6.67 0.31 -4.02
C HIS A 120 -6.01 1.63 -3.70
N VAL A 121 -4.73 1.78 -3.98
CA VAL A 121 -3.96 2.98 -3.65
C VAL A 121 -3.00 3.35 -4.76
N ALA A 122 -2.84 4.65 -4.98
CA ALA A 122 -1.84 5.22 -5.87
C ALA A 122 -0.99 6.25 -5.11
N ILE A 123 0.33 6.15 -5.24
CA ILE A 123 1.30 7.05 -4.64
C ILE A 123 2.19 7.66 -5.71
N ASP A 124 2.39 8.96 -5.64
CA ASP A 124 3.39 9.66 -6.45
C ASP A 124 4.81 9.33 -5.97
N ASP A 125 5.64 8.88 -6.90
CA ASP A 125 7.00 8.42 -6.59
C ASP A 125 7.91 9.56 -6.13
N ALA A 126 7.73 10.74 -6.67
CA ALA A 126 8.55 11.89 -6.37
C ALA A 126 8.20 12.52 -5.02
N SER A 127 6.93 12.86 -4.80
CA SER A 127 6.48 13.52 -3.58
C SER A 127 6.18 12.57 -2.44
N GLY A 128 5.75 11.35 -2.74
CA GLY A 128 5.21 10.42 -1.75
C GLY A 128 3.76 10.73 -1.35
N ASP A 129 3.08 11.62 -2.08
CA ASP A 129 1.67 11.92 -1.86
C ASP A 129 0.80 10.75 -2.32
N ILE A 130 -0.23 10.44 -1.55
CA ILE A 130 -1.34 9.60 -2.02
C ILE A 130 -2.14 10.44 -3.03
N VAL A 131 -2.21 9.97 -4.26
CA VAL A 131 -2.91 10.67 -5.36
C VAL A 131 -4.26 10.05 -5.69
N GLY A 132 -4.51 8.82 -5.22
CA GLY A 132 -5.79 8.15 -5.34
C GLY A 132 -5.91 6.99 -4.36
N VAL A 133 -7.13 6.74 -3.84
CA VAL A 133 -7.40 5.64 -2.93
C VAL A 133 -8.88 5.28 -2.94
N TYR A 134 -9.17 3.97 -2.93
CA TYR A 134 -10.54 3.48 -2.96
C TYR A 134 -10.66 2.10 -2.32
N PHE A 135 -11.64 1.92 -1.44
CA PHE A 135 -12.02 0.62 -0.89
C PHE A 135 -12.99 -0.11 -1.81
N ASP A 136 -12.74 -1.41 -2.00
CA ASP A 136 -13.66 -2.33 -2.63
C ASP A 136 -13.70 -3.67 -1.89
N THR A 137 -14.67 -4.51 -2.17
CA THR A 137 -14.81 -5.85 -1.57
C THR A 137 -13.67 -6.79 -2.01
N GLN A 138 -13.20 -6.60 -3.24
CA GLN A 138 -12.11 -7.35 -3.84
C GLN A 138 -11.18 -6.41 -4.60
N GLU A 139 -10.06 -6.93 -5.11
CA GLU A 139 -9.26 -6.21 -6.07
C GLU A 139 -9.97 -6.22 -7.43
N THR A 140 -10.50 -5.07 -7.83
CA THR A 140 -11.36 -4.93 -9.00
C THR A 140 -10.84 -3.87 -9.96
N LEU A 141 -11.23 -4.02 -11.22
CA LEU A 141 -11.04 -3.01 -12.24
C LEU A 141 -11.73 -1.69 -11.84
N ASN A 142 -12.94 -1.79 -11.29
CA ASN A 142 -13.71 -0.64 -10.78
C ASN A 142 -12.92 0.15 -9.71
N GLY A 143 -12.26 -0.54 -8.79
CA GLY A 143 -11.40 0.10 -7.77
C GLY A 143 -10.27 0.91 -8.40
N TYR A 144 -9.60 0.37 -9.42
CA TYR A 144 -8.54 1.08 -10.14
C TYR A 144 -9.08 2.27 -10.96
N TYR A 145 -10.30 2.18 -11.50
CA TYR A 145 -10.93 3.32 -12.17
C TYR A 145 -11.25 4.46 -11.23
N HIS A 146 -11.79 4.17 -10.05
CA HIS A 146 -12.01 5.20 -9.03
C HIS A 146 -10.70 5.88 -8.60
N VAL A 147 -9.60 5.13 -8.53
CA VAL A 147 -8.28 5.69 -8.27
C VAL A 147 -7.83 6.58 -9.43
N LEU A 148 -7.96 6.11 -10.68
CA LEU A 148 -7.64 6.90 -11.87
C LEU A 148 -8.47 8.18 -11.95
N GLU A 149 -9.78 8.09 -11.70
CA GLU A 149 -10.67 9.26 -11.71
C GLU A 149 -10.21 10.31 -10.70
N GLN A 150 -9.86 9.91 -9.47
CA GLN A 150 -9.35 10.82 -8.45
C GLN A 150 -8.05 11.50 -8.88
N ILE A 151 -7.13 10.76 -9.52
CA ILE A 151 -5.89 11.33 -10.05
C ILE A 151 -6.19 12.39 -11.10
N LEU A 152 -7.04 12.07 -12.09
CA LEU A 152 -7.42 12.97 -13.16
C LEU A 152 -8.16 14.22 -12.66
N GLU A 153 -8.98 14.09 -11.62
CA GLU A 153 -9.73 15.21 -11.04
C GLU A 153 -8.88 16.20 -10.28
N VAL A 154 -7.90 15.70 -9.52
CA VAL A 154 -7.16 16.52 -8.56
C VAL A 154 -5.80 16.92 -9.08
N GLN A 155 -5.10 16.02 -9.77
CA GLN A 155 -3.73 16.23 -10.21
C GLN A 155 -3.62 16.46 -11.73
N GLY A 156 -4.39 15.72 -12.54
CA GLY A 156 -4.26 15.70 -13.98
C GLY A 156 -3.80 14.34 -14.50
N ILE A 157 -3.30 14.31 -15.74
CA ILE A 157 -2.80 13.12 -16.41
C ILE A 157 -1.34 12.90 -16.00
N PRO A 158 -0.98 11.77 -15.36
CA PRO A 158 0.40 11.43 -15.07
C PRO A 158 1.11 10.90 -16.32
N PHE A 159 2.43 10.94 -16.32
CA PHE A 159 3.23 10.39 -17.40
C PHE A 159 3.21 8.86 -17.45
N GLN A 160 3.32 8.18 -16.27
CA GLN A 160 3.48 6.73 -16.21
C GLN A 160 2.88 6.13 -14.95
N PHE A 161 2.27 4.94 -15.09
CA PHE A 161 1.93 4.05 -13.98
C PHE A 161 2.93 2.91 -13.84
N LEU A 162 3.25 2.52 -12.61
CA LEU A 162 3.96 1.30 -12.27
C LEU A 162 3.04 0.40 -11.43
N THR A 163 2.74 -0.78 -11.96
CA THR A 163 1.82 -1.76 -11.38
C THR A 163 2.48 -3.13 -11.25
N ASP A 164 1.81 -4.10 -10.66
CA ASP A 164 2.23 -5.49 -10.76
C ASP A 164 1.75 -6.15 -12.07
N LYS A 165 2.26 -7.35 -12.33
CA LYS A 165 1.87 -8.15 -13.51
C LYS A 165 0.53 -8.86 -13.28
N ARG A 166 -0.55 -8.10 -13.08
CA ARG A 166 -1.90 -8.66 -12.94
C ARG A 166 -2.70 -8.55 -14.23
N THR A 167 -3.67 -9.43 -14.38
CA THR A 167 -4.56 -9.48 -15.55
C THR A 167 -5.38 -8.21 -15.78
N VAL A 168 -5.57 -7.39 -14.75
CA VAL A 168 -6.21 -6.06 -14.87
C VAL A 168 -5.40 -5.13 -15.75
N PHE A 169 -4.07 -5.24 -15.74
CA PHE A 169 -3.15 -4.35 -16.45
C PHE A 169 -2.58 -4.95 -17.73
N THR A 170 -2.41 -6.27 -17.75
CA THR A 170 -1.84 -6.99 -18.90
C THR A 170 -2.60 -8.28 -19.16
N TYR A 171 -2.96 -8.53 -20.41
CA TYR A 171 -3.55 -9.80 -20.81
C TYR A 171 -2.44 -10.76 -21.25
N ALA A 172 -2.27 -11.85 -20.52
CA ALA A 172 -1.40 -12.96 -20.93
C ALA A 172 -2.27 -14.19 -21.17
N SER A 173 -2.56 -14.53 -22.43
CA SER A 173 -3.21 -15.79 -22.78
C SER A 173 -2.21 -16.93 -22.58
N SER A 174 -2.55 -17.92 -21.74
CA SER A 174 -1.72 -19.10 -21.47
C SER A 174 -1.71 -20.11 -22.62
N GLN A 175 -2.48 -19.89 -23.68
CA GLN A 175 -2.66 -20.85 -24.80
C GLN A 175 -2.03 -20.43 -26.12
N SER A 176 -1.56 -19.22 -26.29
CA SER A 176 -0.87 -18.82 -27.53
C SER A 176 0.53 -18.31 -27.21
N LYS A 177 1.55 -19.00 -27.78
CA LYS A 177 2.94 -18.52 -27.85
C LYS A 177 3.13 -17.29 -28.75
N LYS A 178 2.05 -16.74 -29.28
CA LYS A 178 2.01 -15.47 -29.99
C LYS A 178 1.47 -14.44 -28.99
N ILE A 179 2.32 -13.54 -28.56
CA ILE A 179 1.94 -12.27 -27.94
C ILE A 179 1.17 -11.54 -29.04
N GLU A 180 -0.17 -11.57 -28.95
CA GLU A 180 -0.97 -10.62 -29.72
C GLU A 180 -0.73 -9.26 -29.04
N GLU A 181 0.14 -8.46 -29.66
CA GLU A 181 0.55 -7.13 -29.22
C GLU A 181 -0.63 -6.14 -29.10
N ASP A 182 -1.83 -6.54 -29.53
CA ASP A 182 -2.99 -5.64 -29.67
C ASP A 182 -4.13 -5.83 -28.64
N THR A 183 -4.01 -6.74 -27.68
CA THR A 183 -5.10 -6.92 -26.70
C THR A 183 -4.82 -6.12 -25.44
N PHE A 184 -5.12 -4.83 -25.46
CA PHE A 184 -5.15 -4.03 -24.25
C PHE A 184 -6.25 -4.53 -23.33
N THR A 185 -5.95 -4.61 -22.02
CA THR A 185 -7.01 -4.67 -21.02
C THR A 185 -7.83 -3.38 -21.08
N GLN A 186 -9.08 -3.39 -20.61
CA GLN A 186 -9.90 -2.18 -20.57
C GLN A 186 -9.18 -1.02 -19.88
N PHE A 187 -8.50 -1.28 -18.78
CA PHE A 187 -7.70 -0.25 -18.07
C PHE A 187 -6.51 0.23 -18.92
N GLY A 188 -5.80 -0.69 -19.55
CA GLY A 188 -4.70 -0.36 -20.45
C GLY A 188 -5.14 0.50 -21.63
N TYR A 189 -6.31 0.20 -22.20
CA TYR A 189 -6.90 1.00 -23.27
C TYR A 189 -7.22 2.44 -22.80
N ALA A 190 -7.85 2.59 -21.63
CA ALA A 190 -8.14 3.92 -21.08
C ALA A 190 -6.87 4.74 -20.86
N CYS A 191 -5.83 4.11 -20.29
CA CYS A 191 -4.53 4.76 -20.09
C CYS A 191 -3.89 5.16 -21.42
N HIS A 192 -3.91 4.28 -22.43
CA HIS A 192 -3.39 4.57 -23.75
C HIS A 192 -4.11 5.76 -24.41
N GLN A 193 -5.44 5.84 -24.31
CA GLN A 193 -6.22 6.97 -24.82
C GLN A 193 -5.91 8.29 -24.10
N LEU A 194 -5.45 8.23 -22.86
CA LEU A 194 -5.00 9.38 -22.08
C LEU A 194 -3.51 9.69 -22.27
N GLY A 195 -2.77 8.90 -23.06
CA GLY A 195 -1.32 9.04 -23.21
C GLY A 195 -0.50 8.59 -22.01
N ILE A 196 -1.09 7.79 -21.10
CA ILE A 196 -0.42 7.29 -19.89
C ILE A 196 0.30 5.97 -20.20
N ALA A 197 1.60 5.92 -20.02
CA ALA A 197 2.36 4.68 -20.12
C ALA A 197 2.10 3.76 -18.91
N ILE A 198 2.00 2.45 -19.14
CA ILE A 198 1.92 1.45 -18.06
C ILE A 198 3.16 0.58 -18.09
N GLU A 199 3.90 0.60 -16.99
CA GLU A 199 5.01 -0.32 -16.73
C GLU A 199 4.55 -1.37 -15.71
N THR A 200 4.82 -2.64 -15.98
CA THR A 200 4.53 -3.72 -15.03
C THR A 200 5.81 -4.32 -14.50
N SER A 201 5.89 -4.53 -13.19
CA SER A 201 7.05 -5.16 -12.56
C SER A 201 6.63 -6.26 -11.59
N SER A 202 7.26 -7.43 -11.72
CA SER A 202 7.18 -8.50 -10.73
C SER A 202 8.22 -8.35 -9.60
N ILE A 203 9.12 -7.36 -9.71
CA ILE A 203 10.20 -7.14 -8.75
C ILE A 203 9.68 -6.28 -7.60
N PRO A 204 9.59 -6.81 -6.35
CA PRO A 204 9.08 -6.07 -5.19
C PRO A 204 9.82 -4.75 -4.96
N GLN A 205 11.13 -4.73 -5.17
CA GLN A 205 11.98 -3.55 -4.96
C GLN A 205 11.61 -2.38 -5.88
N ALA A 206 11.05 -2.64 -7.07
CA ALA A 206 10.57 -1.60 -7.97
C ALA A 206 9.37 -0.84 -7.38
N LYS A 207 8.52 -1.53 -6.60
CA LYS A 207 7.31 -1.00 -5.96
C LYS A 207 7.47 -0.68 -4.46
N GLY A 208 8.68 -0.60 -3.97
CA GLY A 208 8.97 -0.45 -2.52
C GLY A 208 8.34 0.78 -1.84
N ARG A 209 7.84 1.76 -2.60
CA ARG A 209 7.13 2.92 -2.03
C ARG A 209 5.67 2.61 -1.73
N VAL A 210 4.96 2.04 -2.68
CA VAL A 210 3.56 1.64 -2.46
C VAL A 210 3.46 0.54 -1.41
N GLU A 211 4.42 -0.39 -1.37
CA GLU A 211 4.47 -1.41 -0.31
C GLU A 211 4.67 -0.80 1.08
N ARG A 212 5.59 0.17 1.23
CA ARG A 212 5.78 0.89 2.50
C ARG A 212 4.57 1.73 2.87
N LEU A 213 3.92 2.35 1.88
CA LEU A 213 2.67 3.03 2.10
C LEU A 213 1.61 2.07 2.62
N ASN A 214 1.39 0.93 1.99
CA ASN A 214 0.44 -0.09 2.42
C ASN A 214 0.69 -0.53 3.87
N GLN A 215 1.94 -0.75 4.27
CA GLN A 215 2.30 -1.05 5.67
C GLN A 215 1.93 0.09 6.62
N THR A 216 2.13 1.34 6.20
CA THR A 216 1.77 2.53 7.00
C THR A 216 0.24 2.64 7.12
N LEU A 217 -0.49 2.45 6.02
CA LEU A 217 -1.95 2.47 6.00
C LEU A 217 -2.54 1.37 6.89
N GLN A 218 -2.05 0.14 6.78
CA GLN A 218 -2.47 -0.99 7.61
C GLN A 218 -2.25 -0.75 9.12
N SER A 219 -1.27 0.07 9.49
CA SER A 219 -0.99 0.39 10.89
C SER A 219 -1.79 1.56 11.43
N ARG A 220 -2.35 2.43 10.58
CA ARG A 220 -3.01 3.68 10.96
C ARG A 220 -4.49 3.72 10.63
N LEU A 221 -4.82 3.42 9.38
CA LEU A 221 -6.17 3.64 8.86
C LEU A 221 -7.25 2.83 9.60
N PRO A 222 -7.06 1.55 9.99
CA PRO A 222 -8.07 0.82 10.77
C PRO A 222 -8.44 1.52 12.09
N ILE A 223 -7.45 2.12 12.75
CA ILE A 223 -7.66 2.86 14.01
C ILE A 223 -8.49 4.12 13.74
N ASP A 224 -8.13 4.88 12.70
CA ASP A 224 -8.86 6.08 12.31
C ASP A 224 -10.29 5.77 11.86
N LEU A 225 -10.52 4.66 11.16
CA LEU A 225 -11.85 4.19 10.78
C LEU A 225 -12.68 3.83 12.02
N GLN A 226 -12.12 3.08 12.96
CA GLN A 226 -12.79 2.70 14.20
C GLN A 226 -13.15 3.93 15.05
N ARG A 227 -12.23 4.88 15.22
CA ARG A 227 -12.46 6.13 15.98
C ARG A 227 -13.61 6.95 15.39
N ASN A 228 -13.75 6.95 14.08
CA ASN A 228 -14.83 7.66 13.38
C ASN A 228 -16.09 6.81 13.18
N GLN A 229 -16.17 5.64 13.83
CA GLN A 229 -17.31 4.71 13.76
C GLN A 229 -17.66 4.32 12.31
N ILE A 230 -16.65 4.18 11.47
CA ILE A 230 -16.80 3.83 10.06
C ILE A 230 -16.77 2.30 9.93
N THR A 231 -17.89 1.72 9.51
CA THR A 231 -18.08 0.28 9.44
C THR A 231 -18.40 -0.24 8.04
N SER A 232 -18.56 0.65 7.06
CA SER A 232 -18.86 0.26 5.69
C SER A 232 -17.91 0.88 4.67
N ILE A 233 -17.71 0.17 3.54
CA ILE A 233 -16.91 0.64 2.40
C ILE A 233 -17.37 2.02 1.91
N SER A 234 -18.69 2.23 1.79
CA SER A 234 -19.24 3.50 1.33
C SER A 234 -18.90 4.67 2.28
N GLN A 235 -19.02 4.45 3.59
CA GLN A 235 -18.63 5.46 4.58
C GLN A 235 -17.12 5.73 4.52
N ALA A 236 -16.30 4.68 4.38
CA ALA A 236 -14.86 4.78 4.30
C ALA A 236 -14.40 5.56 3.06
N ASN A 237 -14.98 5.28 1.89
CA ASN A 237 -14.65 6.01 0.67
C ASN A 237 -14.97 7.52 0.75
N ARG A 238 -16.05 7.89 1.46
CA ARG A 238 -16.33 9.31 1.76
C ARG A 238 -15.33 9.91 2.74
N TYR A 239 -14.94 9.16 3.77
CA TYR A 239 -13.98 9.59 4.78
C TYR A 239 -12.58 9.79 4.20
N LEU A 240 -12.13 8.90 3.31
CA LEU A 240 -10.81 8.93 2.69
C LEU A 240 -10.50 10.25 1.99
N LYS A 241 -11.50 10.92 1.40
CA LYS A 241 -11.30 12.23 0.74
C LYS A 241 -10.72 13.30 1.67
N ARG A 242 -11.10 13.29 2.95
CA ARG A 242 -10.56 14.21 3.98
C ARG A 242 -9.28 13.66 4.59
N TRP A 243 -9.24 12.35 4.82
CA TRP A 243 -8.13 11.67 5.45
C TRP A 243 -6.84 11.80 4.62
N ILE A 244 -6.91 11.63 3.30
CA ILE A 244 -5.77 11.79 2.39
C ILE A 244 -5.15 13.18 2.49
N LYS A 245 -5.98 14.23 2.51
CA LYS A 245 -5.46 15.61 2.60
C LYS A 245 -4.64 15.82 3.87
N ARG A 246 -5.11 15.27 5.00
CA ARG A 246 -4.38 15.31 6.27
C ARG A 246 -3.10 14.48 6.20
N PHE A 247 -3.19 13.27 5.67
CA PHE A 247 -2.06 12.37 5.52
C PHE A 247 -0.96 12.98 4.64
N ASN A 248 -1.30 13.49 3.48
CA ASN A 248 -0.34 14.11 2.55
C ASN A 248 0.31 15.37 3.17
N LYS A 249 -0.45 16.17 3.93
CA LYS A 249 0.12 17.32 4.64
C LYS A 249 1.17 16.88 5.65
N GLN A 250 1.00 15.73 6.28
CA GLN A 250 1.91 15.23 7.32
C GLN A 250 3.10 14.46 6.75
N PHE A 251 2.88 13.64 5.70
CA PHE A 251 3.85 12.68 5.18
C PHE A 251 4.32 12.95 3.76
N GLY A 252 3.63 13.83 3.03
CA GLY A 252 4.00 14.21 1.67
C GLY A 252 5.30 15.00 1.64
N GLY A 253 6.03 14.86 0.55
CA GLY A 253 7.28 15.57 0.30
C GLY A 253 7.09 16.85 -0.53
N LEU A 254 8.06 17.73 -0.47
CA LEU A 254 8.15 18.90 -1.34
C LEU A 254 8.83 18.51 -2.66
N ALA A 255 8.07 18.01 -3.64
CA ALA A 255 8.55 18.02 -5.01
C ALA A 255 8.17 19.37 -5.62
N SER A 256 9.15 20.09 -6.16
CA SER A 256 9.01 21.48 -6.56
C SER A 256 8.31 21.68 -7.91
N GLU A 257 8.36 20.67 -8.78
CA GLU A 257 7.86 20.75 -10.16
C GLU A 257 6.96 19.57 -10.49
N SER A 258 5.98 19.78 -11.35
CA SER A 258 4.98 18.80 -11.76
C SER A 258 4.98 18.64 -13.28
N VAL A 259 4.86 17.39 -13.73
CA VAL A 259 4.66 17.02 -15.15
C VAL A 259 3.24 16.51 -15.40
N PHE A 260 2.32 16.62 -14.43
CA PHE A 260 0.93 16.32 -14.68
C PHE A 260 0.37 17.22 -15.79
N GLU A 261 -0.22 16.62 -16.81
CA GLU A 261 -0.91 17.34 -17.85
C GLU A 261 -2.36 17.63 -17.49
N LYS A 262 -2.96 18.61 -18.16
CA LYS A 262 -4.35 18.98 -17.91
C LYS A 262 -5.29 17.85 -18.30
N ALA A 263 -6.10 17.40 -17.35
CA ALA A 263 -7.09 16.37 -17.59
C ALA A 263 -8.19 16.82 -18.57
N PRO A 264 -8.78 15.90 -19.35
CA PRO A 264 -9.93 16.17 -20.20
C PRO A 264 -11.12 16.74 -19.40
N LYS A 265 -12.00 17.47 -20.06
CA LYS A 265 -13.24 17.96 -19.43
C LYS A 265 -14.06 16.79 -18.88
N PRO A 266 -14.84 16.99 -17.79
CA PRO A 266 -15.61 15.92 -17.16
C PRO A 266 -16.46 15.08 -18.12
N ALA A 267 -17.10 15.71 -19.11
CA ALA A 267 -17.91 15.00 -20.12
C ALA A 267 -17.09 14.03 -20.99
N GLN A 268 -15.89 14.43 -21.39
CA GLN A 268 -14.99 13.57 -22.17
C GLN A 268 -14.40 12.45 -21.32
N ARG A 269 -14.05 12.77 -20.06
CA ARG A 269 -13.57 11.82 -19.09
C ARG A 269 -14.60 10.74 -18.79
N ASN A 270 -15.86 11.13 -18.53
CA ASN A 270 -16.95 10.20 -18.29
C ASN A 270 -17.22 9.29 -19.50
N LEU A 271 -17.04 9.80 -20.72
CA LEU A 271 -17.19 9.01 -21.94
C LEU A 271 -16.07 7.96 -22.07
N LEU A 272 -14.84 8.32 -21.70
CA LEU A 272 -13.70 7.39 -21.67
C LEU A 272 -13.90 6.30 -20.62
N LEU A 273 -14.40 6.66 -19.44
CA LEU A 273 -14.64 5.72 -18.33
C LEU A 273 -15.95 4.92 -18.51
N ALA A 274 -16.98 5.47 -19.14
CA ALA A 274 -18.25 4.78 -19.39
C ALA A 274 -18.18 3.68 -20.46
N ARG A 275 -17.32 3.86 -21.47
CA ARG A 275 -17.06 2.80 -22.49
C ARG A 275 -16.40 1.54 -21.93
N ILE A 276 -16.08 1.56 -20.67
CA ILE A 276 -15.33 0.54 -19.97
C ILE A 276 -16.24 -0.26 -19.03
N SER A 277 -17.43 0.24 -18.74
CA SER A 277 -18.44 -0.40 -17.87
C SER A 277 -19.51 -1.18 -18.63
N GLU A 278 -19.51 -1.15 -19.97
CA GLU A 278 -20.32 -2.01 -20.85
C GLU A 278 -19.51 -3.23 -21.32
#